data_2d887ee96a49d9db2e3244c2d7eefeb7
#
_entry.id   2d887ee96a49d9db2e3244c2d7eefeb7
#
_cell.length_a   1.000
_cell.length_b   1.000
_cell.length_c   1.000
_cell.angle_alpha   90.00
_cell.angle_beta   90.00
_cell.angle_gamma   90.00
#
_symmetry.space_group_name_H-M   'P 1'
#
loop_
_entity.id
_entity.type
_entity.pdbx_description
1 polymer ?
#
loop_
_entity_poly.entity_id
_entity_poly.type
_entity_poly.pdbx_seq_one_letter_code
_entity_poly.pdbx_strand_id
1 'polypeptide(L)'
;FKMCNRNPLGSAAGYGSSFPLDREMTTRLLGFDSMDYNVVYAQMGRGKMERNVAFALASIAGTVSKMAFDACMFSSQNFGFVKLPDECTTGSSIMPHKKNPDVFELTRAKCNKLQALPQQIMMIMNNLPSGYFRDLQIIKEVFLPAFRELKECLQMAAYIMDKIKINEHILDDDRYLYIFSVEEVNRLASEGMPFRDAYKKVGLDIEAGK
;
A
#
# COMPACT_ATOMS: atom_id res chain seq x y z
N PHE A 1 1.53 2.42 -16.32
CA PHE A 1 1.06 3.69 -16.91
C PHE A 1 0.92 3.62 -18.43
N LYS A 2 1.98 3.26 -19.19
CA LYS A 2 1.99 3.24 -20.68
C LYS A 2 0.80 2.48 -21.29
N MET A 3 0.36 1.38 -20.70
CA MET A 3 -0.79 0.62 -21.20
C MET A 3 -2.11 1.40 -21.06
N CYS A 4 -2.26 2.17 -19.97
CA CYS A 4 -3.46 2.96 -19.71
C CYS A 4 -3.47 4.31 -20.41
N ASN A 5 -2.31 4.79 -20.88
CA ASN A 5 -2.17 6.08 -21.56
C ASN A 5 -2.27 5.94 -23.10
N ARG A 6 -3.32 5.22 -23.54
CA ARG A 6 -3.65 5.01 -24.96
C ARG A 6 -5.12 5.31 -25.17
N ASN A 7 -5.42 6.09 -26.18
CA ASN A 7 -6.79 6.50 -26.51
C ASN A 7 -7.60 5.34 -27.12
N PRO A 8 -8.66 4.85 -26.45
CA PRO A 8 -9.54 3.83 -27.00
C PRO A 8 -10.72 4.39 -27.81
N LEU A 9 -10.92 5.71 -27.79
CA LEU A 9 -12.13 6.33 -28.31
C LEU A 9 -12.26 6.20 -29.84
N GLY A 10 -13.49 6.22 -30.33
CA GLY A 10 -13.82 6.09 -31.74
C GLY A 10 -13.79 4.66 -32.26
N SER A 11 -13.75 3.65 -31.40
CA SER A 11 -13.77 2.23 -31.78
C SER A 11 -15.18 1.68 -32.08
N ALA A 12 -16.24 2.46 -31.87
CA ALA A 12 -17.63 2.10 -32.10
C ALA A 12 -18.02 0.74 -31.52
N ALA A 13 -17.92 0.58 -30.21
CA ALA A 13 -18.16 -0.67 -29.47
C ALA A 13 -17.30 -1.87 -29.95
N GLY A 14 -16.11 -1.60 -30.50
CA GLY A 14 -15.16 -2.62 -30.90
C GLY A 14 -15.31 -3.14 -32.34
N TYR A 15 -16.21 -2.56 -33.10
CA TYR A 15 -16.46 -2.99 -34.49
C TYR A 15 -15.99 -2.00 -35.55
N GLY A 16 -15.49 -0.85 -35.11
CA GLY A 16 -15.13 0.25 -35.99
C GLY A 16 -16.35 1.03 -36.49
N SER A 17 -16.09 2.04 -37.31
CA SER A 17 -17.12 2.89 -37.94
C SER A 17 -16.73 3.23 -39.34
N SER A 18 -17.70 3.25 -40.26
CA SER A 18 -17.55 3.83 -41.61
C SER A 18 -17.63 5.34 -41.59
N PHE A 19 -18.02 5.96 -40.47
CA PHE A 19 -18.01 7.40 -40.32
C PHE A 19 -16.57 7.92 -40.24
N PRO A 20 -16.23 9.05 -40.89
CA PRO A 20 -14.86 9.58 -40.90
C PRO A 20 -14.49 10.22 -39.57
N LEU A 21 -14.10 9.42 -38.61
CA LEU A 21 -13.64 9.86 -37.28
C LEU A 21 -12.14 10.10 -37.30
N ASP A 22 -11.71 11.31 -36.93
CA ASP A 22 -10.28 11.61 -36.70
C ASP A 22 -9.87 11.21 -35.29
N ARG A 23 -9.47 9.95 -35.16
CA ARG A 23 -9.01 9.38 -33.89
C ARG A 23 -7.63 9.92 -33.48
N GLU A 24 -6.80 10.32 -34.42
CA GLU A 24 -5.49 10.91 -34.12
C GLU A 24 -5.64 12.30 -33.52
N MET A 25 -6.53 13.13 -34.06
CA MET A 25 -6.85 14.44 -33.49
C MET A 25 -7.36 14.28 -32.05
N THR A 26 -8.30 13.37 -31.82
CA THR A 26 -8.86 13.10 -30.49
C THR A 26 -7.78 12.66 -29.49
N THR A 27 -6.86 11.79 -29.95
CA THR A 27 -5.72 11.33 -29.14
C THR A 27 -4.84 12.50 -28.71
N ARG A 28 -4.48 13.38 -29.65
CA ARG A 28 -3.65 14.56 -29.39
C ARG A 28 -4.34 15.56 -28.48
N LEU A 29 -5.60 15.87 -28.73
CA LEU A 29 -6.36 16.86 -27.93
C LEU A 29 -6.61 16.41 -26.48
N LEU A 30 -6.75 15.10 -26.26
CA LEU A 30 -6.92 14.52 -24.93
C LEU A 30 -5.60 14.26 -24.20
N GLY A 31 -4.45 14.45 -24.87
CA GLY A 31 -3.13 14.29 -24.26
C GLY A 31 -2.72 12.84 -24.05
N PHE A 32 -3.25 11.88 -24.79
CA PHE A 32 -2.77 10.50 -24.76
C PHE A 32 -1.44 10.36 -25.53
N ASP A 33 -0.56 9.48 -25.03
CA ASP A 33 0.73 9.20 -25.70
C ASP A 33 0.54 8.52 -27.06
N SER A 34 -0.51 7.71 -27.21
CA SER A 34 -0.80 6.95 -28.41
C SER A 34 -2.28 6.55 -28.47
N MET A 35 -2.65 5.84 -29.52
CA MET A 35 -4.00 5.35 -29.75
C MET A 35 -4.03 3.82 -29.76
N ASP A 36 -5.13 3.23 -29.33
CA ASP A 36 -5.45 1.83 -29.57
C ASP A 36 -5.96 1.69 -31.02
N TYR A 37 -5.04 1.40 -31.95
CA TYR A 37 -5.35 1.33 -33.38
C TYR A 37 -6.37 0.25 -33.72
N ASN A 38 -6.22 -0.92 -33.11
CA ASN A 38 -7.15 -2.03 -33.32
C ASN A 38 -8.44 -1.78 -32.50
N VAL A 39 -9.55 -1.61 -33.19
CA VAL A 39 -10.84 -1.27 -32.59
C VAL A 39 -11.40 -2.40 -31.71
N VAL A 40 -11.12 -3.66 -32.06
CA VAL A 40 -11.49 -4.82 -31.22
C VAL A 40 -10.69 -4.79 -29.91
N TYR A 41 -9.39 -4.53 -29.99
CA TYR A 41 -8.54 -4.41 -28.80
C TYR A 41 -8.98 -3.23 -27.90
N ALA A 42 -9.33 -2.08 -28.49
CA ALA A 42 -9.83 -0.92 -27.73
C ALA A 42 -11.05 -1.29 -26.89
N GLN A 43 -11.99 -2.07 -27.43
CA GLN A 43 -13.14 -2.58 -26.68
C GLN A 43 -12.75 -3.65 -25.66
N MET A 44 -11.91 -4.61 -26.05
CA MET A 44 -11.45 -5.71 -25.19
C MET A 44 -10.50 -5.24 -24.08
N GLY A 45 -9.96 -4.03 -24.20
CA GLY A 45 -9.18 -3.37 -23.15
C GLY A 45 -9.98 -3.06 -21.90
N ARG A 46 -11.32 -2.99 -22.01
CA ARG A 46 -12.20 -2.74 -20.89
C ARG A 46 -12.15 -3.87 -19.86
N GLY A 47 -12.11 -3.51 -18.59
CA GLY A 47 -11.84 -4.45 -17.48
C GLY A 47 -10.35 -4.77 -17.33
N LYS A 48 -9.62 -4.99 -18.43
CA LYS A 48 -8.17 -5.23 -18.39
C LYS A 48 -7.41 -3.99 -17.88
N MET A 49 -7.80 -2.78 -18.33
CA MET A 49 -7.18 -1.53 -17.87
C MET A 49 -7.49 -1.28 -16.40
N GLU A 50 -8.75 -1.40 -16.01
CA GLU A 50 -9.20 -1.24 -14.64
C GLU A 50 -8.50 -2.24 -13.71
N ARG A 51 -8.35 -3.50 -14.14
CA ARG A 51 -7.60 -4.52 -13.39
C ARG A 51 -6.14 -4.12 -13.16
N ASN A 52 -5.45 -3.62 -14.19
CA ASN A 52 -4.05 -3.22 -14.05
C ASN A 52 -3.89 -2.04 -13.09
N VAL A 53 -4.80 -1.08 -13.13
CA VAL A 53 -4.84 0.02 -12.15
C VAL A 53 -5.16 -0.51 -10.76
N ALA A 54 -6.10 -1.46 -10.65
CA ALA A 54 -6.45 -2.09 -9.38
C ALA A 54 -5.27 -2.81 -8.72
N PHE A 55 -4.39 -3.47 -9.50
CA PHE A 55 -3.15 -4.04 -8.97
C PHE A 55 -2.22 -2.97 -8.38
N ALA A 56 -2.11 -1.81 -9.02
CA ALA A 56 -1.34 -0.70 -8.48
C ALA A 56 -1.94 -0.17 -7.18
N LEU A 57 -3.27 0.03 -7.14
CA LEU A 57 -3.96 0.44 -5.92
C LEU A 57 -3.81 -0.59 -4.79
N ALA A 58 -3.94 -1.88 -5.09
CA ALA A 58 -3.76 -2.97 -4.13
C ALA A 58 -2.32 -3.02 -3.58
N SER A 59 -1.32 -2.78 -4.42
CA SER A 59 0.09 -2.72 -3.99
C SER A 59 0.34 -1.57 -2.99
N ILE A 60 -0.20 -0.38 -3.28
CA ILE A 60 -0.12 0.77 -2.37
C ILE A 60 -0.86 0.45 -1.07
N ALA A 61 -2.08 -0.10 -1.16
CA ALA A 61 -2.87 -0.49 -0.01
C ALA A 61 -2.14 -1.51 0.88
N GLY A 62 -1.45 -2.49 0.28
CA GLY A 62 -0.63 -3.46 1.01
C GLY A 62 0.47 -2.81 1.84
N THR A 63 1.15 -1.81 1.28
CA THR A 63 2.18 -1.04 2.01
C THR A 63 1.59 -0.24 3.16
N VAL A 64 0.47 0.46 2.91
CA VAL A 64 -0.22 1.25 3.95
C VAL A 64 -0.78 0.36 5.06
N SER A 65 -1.32 -0.82 4.71
CA SER A 65 -1.81 -1.80 5.68
C SER A 65 -0.69 -2.28 6.61
N LYS A 66 0.49 -2.57 6.06
CA LYS A 66 1.65 -2.96 6.85
C LYS A 66 2.09 -1.85 7.80
N MET A 67 2.22 -0.63 7.30
CA MET A 67 2.54 0.54 8.14
C MET A 67 1.51 0.73 9.26
N ALA A 68 0.22 0.60 8.97
CA ALA A 68 -0.84 0.72 9.96
C ALA A 68 -0.76 -0.39 11.03
N PHE A 69 -0.37 -1.61 10.64
CA PHE A 69 -0.11 -2.70 11.58
C PHE A 69 1.06 -2.37 12.51
N ASP A 70 2.19 -1.92 11.95
CA ASP A 70 3.38 -1.55 12.74
C ASP A 70 3.04 -0.41 13.73
N ALA A 71 2.29 0.59 13.30
CA ALA A 71 1.87 1.70 14.15
C ALA A 71 0.98 1.24 15.31
N CYS A 72 0.04 0.31 15.07
CA CYS A 72 -0.78 -0.30 16.12
C CYS A 72 0.09 -1.07 17.14
N MET A 73 1.05 -1.84 16.64
CA MET A 73 1.94 -2.63 17.48
C MET A 73 2.87 -1.73 18.30
N PHE A 74 3.53 -0.77 17.66
CA PHE A 74 4.51 0.12 18.29
C PHE A 74 3.90 1.10 19.27
N SER A 75 2.62 1.45 19.12
CA SER A 75 1.88 2.28 20.08
C SER A 75 1.29 1.49 21.25
N SER A 76 1.33 0.16 21.21
CA SER A 76 0.81 -0.68 22.29
C SER A 76 1.66 -0.56 23.55
N GLN A 77 1.04 -0.83 24.72
CA GLN A 77 1.71 -0.77 26.03
C GLN A 77 2.95 -1.67 26.12
N ASN A 78 2.96 -2.79 25.40
CA ASN A 78 4.07 -3.73 25.45
C ASN A 78 5.32 -3.22 24.73
N PHE A 79 5.16 -2.39 23.71
CA PHE A 79 6.25 -1.80 22.94
C PHE A 79 6.51 -0.35 23.36
N GLY A 80 5.50 0.49 23.31
CA GLY A 80 5.61 1.89 23.72
C GLY A 80 6.62 2.73 22.94
N PHE A 81 6.95 2.30 21.69
CA PHE A 81 7.94 2.98 20.85
C PHE A 81 7.45 4.34 20.37
N VAL A 82 6.14 4.44 20.16
CA VAL A 82 5.51 5.66 19.66
C VAL A 82 4.24 5.98 20.42
N LYS A 83 3.91 7.27 20.46
CA LYS A 83 2.63 7.76 20.99
C LYS A 83 1.87 8.45 19.86
N LEU A 84 0.64 8.00 19.62
CA LEU A 84 -0.27 8.61 18.66
C LEU A 84 -0.88 9.89 19.24
N PRO A 85 -1.29 10.85 18.36
CA PRO A 85 -2.05 12.02 18.80
C PRO A 85 -3.35 11.61 19.48
N ASP A 86 -3.73 12.31 20.54
CA ASP A 86 -4.92 11.96 21.32
C ASP A 86 -6.21 12.02 20.50
N GLU A 87 -6.31 12.95 19.57
CA GLU A 87 -7.42 13.10 18.63
C GLU A 87 -7.56 11.94 17.62
N CYS A 88 -6.53 11.10 17.49
CA CYS A 88 -6.50 9.93 16.60
C CYS A 88 -6.62 8.61 17.36
N THR A 89 -7.00 8.67 18.63
CA THR A 89 -7.21 7.51 19.49
C THR A 89 -8.58 7.56 20.11
N THR A 90 -9.15 6.40 20.42
CA THR A 90 -10.39 6.32 21.19
C THR A 90 -10.14 5.75 22.58
N GLY A 91 -10.93 6.23 23.56
CA GLY A 91 -10.90 5.72 24.92
C GLY A 91 -11.57 4.35 25.02
N SER A 92 -11.45 3.75 26.19
CA SER A 92 -12.19 2.54 26.56
C SER A 92 -13.34 2.93 27.50
N SER A 93 -14.49 2.28 27.34
CA SER A 93 -15.62 2.42 28.27
C SER A 93 -15.37 1.79 29.64
N ILE A 94 -14.33 0.95 29.76
CA ILE A 94 -14.02 0.18 30.97
C ILE A 94 -12.70 0.66 31.61
N MET A 95 -11.70 1.02 30.79
CA MET A 95 -10.37 1.43 31.24
C MET A 95 -10.09 2.89 30.83
N PRO A 96 -10.24 3.88 31.75
CA PRO A 96 -10.19 5.29 31.38
C PRO A 96 -8.82 5.78 30.86
N HIS A 97 -7.74 5.03 31.12
CA HIS A 97 -6.39 5.34 30.67
C HIS A 97 -6.03 4.70 29.30
N LYS A 98 -6.88 3.78 28.80
CA LYS A 98 -6.61 3.06 27.54
C LYS A 98 -6.91 3.95 26.34
N LYS A 99 -5.94 4.04 25.45
CA LYS A 99 -6.06 4.71 24.14
C LYS A 99 -5.88 3.68 23.04
N ASN A 100 -6.91 3.52 22.20
CA ASN A 100 -6.91 2.55 21.11
C ASN A 100 -6.50 3.24 19.81
N PRO A 101 -5.67 2.61 18.96
CA PRO A 101 -5.22 3.16 17.69
C PRO A 101 -6.25 2.95 16.56
N ASP A 102 -7.54 3.25 16.83
CA ASP A 102 -8.69 2.92 15.97
C ASP A 102 -8.50 3.37 14.54
N VAL A 103 -7.92 4.55 14.33
CA VAL A 103 -7.70 5.09 13.00
C VAL A 103 -6.77 4.19 12.19
N PHE A 104 -5.71 3.65 12.80
CA PHE A 104 -4.83 2.69 12.13
C PHE A 104 -5.45 1.31 12.00
N GLU A 105 -6.28 0.88 12.94
CA GLU A 105 -7.03 -0.37 12.83
C GLU A 105 -7.99 -0.32 11.63
N LEU A 106 -8.75 0.77 11.49
CA LEU A 106 -9.65 1.00 10.36
C LEU A 106 -8.89 1.19 9.03
N THR A 107 -7.77 1.91 9.05
CA THR A 107 -6.91 2.06 7.87
C THR A 107 -6.41 0.71 7.38
N ARG A 108 -5.91 -0.14 8.29
CA ARG A 108 -5.48 -1.51 7.99
C ARG A 108 -6.61 -2.33 7.38
N ALA A 109 -7.80 -2.30 7.97
CA ALA A 109 -8.95 -3.05 7.49
C ALA A 109 -9.40 -2.60 6.09
N LYS A 110 -9.50 -1.29 5.85
CA LYS A 110 -9.82 -0.71 4.54
C LYS A 110 -8.77 -1.09 3.48
N CYS A 111 -7.50 -0.95 3.82
CA CYS A 111 -6.40 -1.32 2.93
C CYS A 111 -6.36 -2.83 2.63
N ASN A 112 -6.67 -3.69 3.59
CA ASN A 112 -6.81 -5.14 3.36
C ASN A 112 -7.97 -5.45 2.41
N LYS A 113 -9.11 -4.78 2.57
CA LYS A 113 -10.24 -4.89 1.64
C LYS A 113 -9.85 -4.46 0.22
N LEU A 114 -9.11 -3.35 0.07
CA LEU A 114 -8.66 -2.85 -1.23
C LEU A 114 -7.72 -3.81 -1.97
N GLN A 115 -6.96 -4.64 -1.27
CA GLN A 115 -6.11 -5.66 -1.87
C GLN A 115 -6.90 -6.75 -2.63
N ALA A 116 -8.19 -6.92 -2.33
CA ALA A 116 -9.06 -7.85 -3.06
C ALA A 116 -9.62 -7.26 -4.37
N LEU A 117 -9.44 -5.96 -4.63
CA LEU A 117 -10.03 -5.29 -5.80
C LEU A 117 -9.63 -5.91 -7.14
N PRO A 118 -8.35 -6.27 -7.42
CA PRO A 118 -8.00 -6.92 -8.69
C PRO A 118 -8.75 -8.23 -8.90
N GLN A 119 -8.93 -9.02 -7.83
CA GLN A 119 -9.65 -10.29 -7.88
C GLN A 119 -11.13 -10.08 -8.21
N GLN A 120 -11.77 -9.08 -7.60
CA GLN A 120 -13.16 -8.75 -7.89
C GLN A 120 -13.35 -8.40 -9.36
N ILE A 121 -12.47 -7.55 -9.92
CA ILE A 121 -12.52 -7.16 -11.34
C ILE A 121 -12.30 -8.39 -12.23
N MET A 122 -11.33 -9.27 -11.92
CA MET A 122 -11.10 -10.49 -12.68
C MET A 122 -12.32 -11.39 -12.70
N MET A 123 -13.02 -11.54 -11.57
CA MET A 123 -14.25 -12.35 -11.50
C MET A 123 -15.40 -11.77 -12.32
N ILE A 124 -15.57 -10.44 -12.35
CA ILE A 124 -16.57 -9.77 -13.18
C ILE A 124 -16.28 -9.99 -14.68
N MET A 125 -15.02 -10.09 -15.06
CA MET A 125 -14.60 -10.25 -16.45
C MET A 125 -14.66 -11.70 -16.94
N ASN A 126 -14.86 -12.66 -16.06
CA ASN A 126 -14.85 -14.08 -16.43
C ASN A 126 -16.03 -14.44 -17.34
N ASN A 127 -15.79 -15.43 -18.20
CA ASN A 127 -16.82 -16.04 -19.08
C ASN A 127 -17.42 -15.09 -20.13
N LEU A 128 -16.74 -13.97 -20.44
CA LEU A 128 -17.17 -13.04 -21.47
C LEU A 128 -16.47 -13.36 -22.80
N PRO A 129 -17.22 -13.55 -23.91
CA PRO A 129 -16.61 -13.65 -25.22
C PRO A 129 -16.11 -12.28 -25.70
N SER A 130 -15.43 -12.26 -26.87
CA SER A 130 -14.98 -11.01 -27.48
C SER A 130 -16.17 -10.14 -27.88
N GLY A 131 -16.13 -8.83 -27.54
CA GLY A 131 -17.18 -7.88 -27.88
C GLY A 131 -17.56 -6.96 -26.69
N TYR A 132 -18.70 -6.30 -26.83
CA TYR A 132 -19.26 -5.43 -25.79
C TYR A 132 -20.31 -6.19 -24.96
N PHE A 133 -20.12 -6.19 -23.65
CA PHE A 133 -21.05 -6.79 -22.69
C PHE A 133 -21.33 -5.86 -21.52
N ARG A 134 -22.57 -5.84 -21.06
CA ARG A 134 -23.00 -4.96 -19.96
C ARG A 134 -22.46 -5.37 -18.60
N ASP A 135 -22.01 -6.60 -18.44
CA ASP A 135 -21.36 -7.15 -17.24
C ASP A 135 -20.25 -6.20 -16.74
N LEU A 136 -19.46 -5.67 -17.67
CA LEU A 136 -18.37 -4.75 -17.36
C LEU A 136 -18.83 -3.41 -16.75
N GLN A 137 -20.14 -3.11 -16.72
CA GLN A 137 -20.65 -1.93 -16.03
C GLN A 137 -20.52 -2.07 -14.51
N ILE A 138 -20.58 -3.29 -13.98
CA ILE A 138 -20.47 -3.59 -12.55
C ILE A 138 -19.08 -3.25 -12.02
N ILE A 139 -18.05 -3.25 -12.86
CA ILE A 139 -16.69 -2.83 -12.45
C ILE A 139 -16.71 -1.44 -11.79
N LYS A 140 -17.57 -0.54 -12.22
CA LYS A 140 -17.65 0.82 -11.68
C LYS A 140 -18.00 0.85 -10.19
N GLU A 141 -18.80 -0.12 -9.73
CA GLU A 141 -19.27 -0.19 -8.34
C GLU A 141 -18.10 -0.45 -7.37
N VAL A 142 -17.09 -1.21 -7.80
CA VAL A 142 -15.94 -1.55 -6.97
C VAL A 142 -14.71 -0.68 -7.27
N PHE A 143 -14.52 -0.31 -8.54
CA PHE A 143 -13.31 0.39 -8.99
C PHE A 143 -13.30 1.88 -8.64
N LEU A 144 -14.39 2.60 -8.91
CA LEU A 144 -14.42 4.05 -8.67
C LEU A 144 -14.31 4.42 -7.19
N PRO A 145 -15.05 3.76 -6.26
CA PRO A 145 -14.92 4.05 -4.84
C PRO A 145 -13.53 3.75 -4.27
N ALA A 146 -12.80 2.79 -4.86
CA ALA A 146 -11.48 2.38 -4.38
C ALA A 146 -10.44 3.51 -4.37
N PHE A 147 -10.51 4.41 -5.35
CA PHE A 147 -9.62 5.59 -5.40
C PHE A 147 -9.84 6.51 -4.21
N ARG A 148 -11.11 6.80 -3.91
CA ARG A 148 -11.46 7.66 -2.78
C ARG A 148 -11.03 7.02 -1.47
N GLU A 149 -11.35 5.74 -1.28
CA GLU A 149 -11.04 5.02 -0.05
C GLU A 149 -9.53 4.95 0.20
N LEU A 150 -8.73 4.64 -0.84
CA LEU A 150 -7.27 4.62 -0.71
C LEU A 150 -6.72 6.02 -0.44
N LYS A 151 -7.23 7.05 -1.11
CA LYS A 151 -6.82 8.44 -0.89
C LYS A 151 -7.10 8.88 0.55
N GLU A 152 -8.27 8.55 1.10
CA GLU A 152 -8.62 8.82 2.49
C GLU A 152 -7.65 8.13 3.46
N CYS A 153 -7.32 6.86 3.21
CA CYS A 153 -6.33 6.12 4.00
C CYS A 153 -4.95 6.78 3.97
N LEU A 154 -4.48 7.20 2.79
CA LEU A 154 -3.20 7.87 2.63
C LEU A 154 -3.16 9.24 3.32
N GLN A 155 -4.23 10.02 3.20
CA GLN A 155 -4.34 11.33 3.85
C GLN A 155 -4.33 11.20 5.38
N MET A 156 -5.08 10.23 5.90
CA MET A 156 -5.12 9.99 7.34
C MET A 156 -3.78 9.47 7.86
N ALA A 157 -3.15 8.54 7.14
CA ALA A 157 -1.83 8.05 7.49
C ALA A 157 -0.79 9.19 7.52
N ALA A 158 -0.77 10.04 6.50
CA ALA A 158 0.14 11.20 6.45
C ALA A 158 -0.12 12.17 7.63
N TYR A 159 -1.39 12.47 7.92
CA TYR A 159 -1.75 13.35 9.02
C TYR A 159 -1.27 12.85 10.38
N ILE A 160 -1.40 11.54 10.65
CA ILE A 160 -0.98 10.97 11.92
C ILE A 160 0.54 10.87 12.00
N MET A 161 1.19 10.45 10.90
CA MET A 161 2.65 10.32 10.85
C MET A 161 3.39 11.65 11.07
N ASP A 162 2.79 12.78 10.67
CA ASP A 162 3.31 14.12 10.94
C ASP A 162 3.25 14.49 12.43
N LYS A 163 2.36 13.87 13.19
CA LYS A 163 2.09 14.16 14.61
C LYS A 163 2.52 13.08 15.58
N ILE A 164 3.00 11.96 15.10
CA ILE A 164 3.45 10.85 15.94
C ILE A 164 4.65 11.29 16.78
N LYS A 165 4.66 10.91 18.05
CA LYS A 165 5.79 11.18 18.95
C LYS A 165 6.57 9.90 19.19
N ILE A 166 7.87 9.95 19.01
CA ILE A 166 8.77 8.85 19.30
C ILE A 166 9.09 8.88 20.80
N ASN A 167 9.16 7.72 21.42
CA ASN A 167 9.66 7.60 22.78
C ASN A 167 11.20 7.58 22.74
N GLU A 168 11.80 8.74 22.99
CA GLU A 168 13.26 8.94 22.92
C GLU A 168 14.01 8.16 24.00
N HIS A 169 13.33 7.77 25.08
CA HIS A 169 13.90 7.05 26.23
C HIS A 169 13.67 5.53 26.17
N ILE A 170 13.20 5.00 25.06
CA ILE A 170 12.88 3.58 24.97
C ILE A 170 14.12 2.68 25.16
N LEU A 171 15.28 3.17 24.73
CA LEU A 171 16.55 2.45 24.83
C LEU A 171 17.17 2.48 26.23
N ASP A 172 16.62 3.27 27.17
CA ASP A 172 17.04 3.29 28.58
C ASP A 172 16.52 2.05 29.34
N ASP A 173 15.61 1.27 28.74
CA ASP A 173 15.07 0.04 29.31
C ASP A 173 16.07 -1.13 29.16
N ASP A 174 16.32 -1.85 30.25
CA ASP A 174 17.26 -2.99 30.29
C ASP A 174 16.98 -4.07 29.24
N ARG A 175 15.73 -4.17 28.75
CA ARG A 175 15.36 -5.06 27.63
C ARG A 175 16.14 -4.79 26.34
N TYR A 176 16.67 -3.59 26.17
CA TYR A 176 17.39 -3.17 24.97
C TYR A 176 18.91 -3.06 25.18
N LEU A 177 19.42 -3.47 26.33
CA LEU A 177 20.84 -3.37 26.69
C LEU A 177 21.79 -3.89 25.59
N TYR A 178 21.42 -4.97 24.94
CA TYR A 178 22.26 -5.62 23.92
C TYR A 178 21.88 -5.30 22.47
N ILE A 179 20.99 -4.34 22.22
CA ILE A 179 20.54 -4.02 20.84
C ILE A 179 21.69 -3.56 19.94
N PHE A 180 22.74 -2.97 20.54
CA PHE A 180 23.93 -2.48 19.86
C PHE A 180 25.14 -3.43 19.97
N SER A 181 24.93 -4.66 20.38
CA SER A 181 26.03 -5.63 20.55
C SER A 181 26.87 -5.87 19.28
N VAL A 182 26.25 -5.67 18.10
CA VAL A 182 26.96 -5.75 16.81
C VAL A 182 28.02 -4.65 16.66
N GLU A 183 27.83 -3.49 17.26
CA GLU A 183 28.82 -2.39 17.23
C GLU A 183 30.09 -2.77 17.97
N GLU A 184 29.98 -3.52 19.07
CA GLU A 184 31.13 -4.04 19.79
C GLU A 184 31.88 -5.10 18.97
N VAL A 185 31.15 -5.98 18.25
CA VAL A 185 31.75 -6.94 17.31
C VAL A 185 32.53 -6.20 16.22
N ASN A 186 31.92 -5.15 15.64
CA ASN A 186 32.54 -4.34 14.59
C ASN A 186 33.76 -3.59 15.10
N ARG A 187 33.72 -3.06 16.32
CA ARG A 187 34.86 -2.40 16.97
C ARG A 187 36.05 -3.34 17.11
N LEU A 188 35.81 -4.53 17.68
CA LEU A 188 36.86 -5.55 17.85
C LEU A 188 37.43 -6.02 16.51
N ALA A 189 36.59 -6.18 15.49
CA ALA A 189 37.03 -6.55 14.16
C ALA A 189 37.92 -5.46 13.52
N SER A 190 37.57 -4.19 13.71
CA SER A 190 38.34 -3.04 13.23
C SER A 190 39.69 -2.91 13.92
N GLU A 191 39.81 -3.38 15.16
CA GLU A 191 41.08 -3.48 15.94
C GLU A 191 41.94 -4.67 15.55
N GLY A 192 41.54 -5.47 14.56
CA GLY A 192 42.31 -6.57 13.99
C GLY A 192 41.95 -7.97 14.48
N MET A 193 40.87 -8.09 15.30
CA MET A 193 40.37 -9.41 15.69
C MET A 193 39.58 -10.02 14.50
N PRO A 194 39.80 -11.31 14.14
CA PRO A 194 38.94 -11.97 13.15
C PRO A 194 37.45 -11.85 13.53
N PHE A 195 36.60 -11.46 12.59
CA PHE A 195 35.16 -11.21 12.85
C PHE A 195 34.48 -12.35 13.61
N ARG A 196 34.80 -13.62 13.26
CA ARG A 196 34.22 -14.78 13.91
C ARG A 196 34.61 -14.90 15.40
N ASP A 197 35.81 -14.50 15.74
CA ASP A 197 36.32 -14.53 17.11
C ASP A 197 35.73 -13.36 17.91
N ALA A 198 35.62 -12.18 17.30
CA ALA A 198 34.92 -11.03 17.89
C ALA A 198 33.47 -11.36 18.19
N TYR A 199 32.75 -11.94 17.24
CA TYR A 199 31.35 -12.37 17.40
C TYR A 199 31.20 -13.36 18.56
N LYS A 200 32.05 -14.39 18.59
CA LYS A 200 32.04 -15.40 19.66
C LYS A 200 32.32 -14.79 21.03
N LYS A 201 33.31 -13.90 21.10
CA LYS A 201 33.69 -13.22 22.35
C LYS A 201 32.53 -12.37 22.89
N VAL A 202 31.96 -11.51 22.06
CA VAL A 202 30.80 -10.67 22.47
C VAL A 202 29.63 -11.53 22.90
N GLY A 203 29.29 -12.61 22.21
CA GLY A 203 28.25 -13.55 22.62
C GLY A 203 28.48 -14.14 24.00
N LEU A 204 29.72 -14.63 24.27
CA LEU A 204 30.08 -15.17 25.60
C LEU A 204 30.05 -14.09 26.69
N ASP A 205 30.46 -12.86 26.39
CA ASP A 205 30.42 -11.76 27.36
C ASP A 205 28.99 -11.42 27.74
N ILE A 206 28.05 -11.40 26.76
CA ILE A 206 26.59 -11.21 26.99
C ILE A 206 26.03 -12.35 27.85
N GLU A 207 26.35 -13.62 27.57
CA GLU A 207 25.90 -14.78 28.36
C GLU A 207 26.42 -14.71 29.80
N ALA A 208 27.59 -14.11 30.02
CA ALA A 208 28.16 -13.89 31.33
C ALA A 208 27.66 -12.64 32.05
N GLY A 209 26.69 -11.91 31.46
CA GLY A 209 26.12 -10.68 32.03
C GLY A 209 27.05 -9.47 32.04
N LYS A 210 27.95 -9.40 31.06
CA LYS A 210 28.95 -8.32 30.91
C LYS A 210 28.52 -7.32 29.85
#